data_ddcaa343b924561d463eef634ce491ad
#
_entry.id   ddcaa343b924561d463eef634ce491ad
#
_cell.length_a   1.000
_cell.length_b   1.000
_cell.length_c   1.000
_cell.angle_alpha   90.00
_cell.angle_beta   90.00
_cell.angle_gamma   90.00
#
_symmetry.space_group_name_H-M   'P 1'
#
loop_
_entity.id
_entity.type
_entity.pdbx_description
1 polymer ?
#
loop_
_entity_poly.entity_id
_entity_poly.type
_entity_poly.pdbx_seq_one_letter_code
_entity_poly.pdbx_strand_id
1 'polypeptide(L)'
;MASAKRLLERTIANTGQGPKTFIADAGYWSEDNVAQCHKQGVDPHIATGRQKHGQPPPPIRGPLPRNIDEKGKMHRKLRNKKGREVYARRKTIAEPVFGQTKECRGLRRFLLRGLEKVNGEWALWSLTHNINKLFRFRRDQVAMATG
;
A
#
# COMPACT_ATOMS: atom_id res chain seq x y z
N MET A 1 -6.91 10.12 -12.33
CA MET A 1 -6.72 9.82 -10.90
C MET A 1 -6.68 8.32 -10.70
N ALA A 2 -5.82 7.83 -9.81
CA ALA A 2 -5.79 6.41 -9.46
C ALA A 2 -7.06 6.03 -8.69
N SER A 3 -7.75 4.94 -9.08
CA SER A 3 -9.03 4.53 -8.51
C SER A 3 -8.84 3.45 -7.45
N ALA A 4 -9.24 3.74 -6.21
CA ALA A 4 -9.26 2.77 -5.12
C ALA A 4 -10.26 1.63 -5.43
N LYS A 5 -11.41 1.94 -6.03
CA LYS A 5 -12.44 0.96 -6.41
C LYS A 5 -11.84 -0.18 -7.24
N ARG A 6 -11.14 0.16 -8.33
CA ARG A 6 -10.53 -0.84 -9.23
C ARG A 6 -9.49 -1.72 -8.52
N LEU A 7 -8.71 -1.14 -7.61
CA LEU A 7 -7.72 -1.91 -6.83
C LEU A 7 -8.40 -2.86 -5.84
N LEU A 8 -9.44 -2.40 -5.16
CA LEU A 8 -10.19 -3.22 -4.20
C LEU A 8 -10.90 -4.38 -4.91
N GLU A 9 -11.57 -4.11 -6.04
CA GLU A 9 -12.24 -5.14 -6.85
C GLU A 9 -11.23 -6.21 -7.33
N ARG A 10 -10.07 -5.79 -7.84
CA ARG A 10 -9.01 -6.74 -8.25
C ARG A 10 -8.43 -7.52 -7.08
N THR A 11 -8.29 -6.89 -5.92
CA THR A 11 -7.80 -7.57 -4.71
C THR A 11 -8.80 -8.65 -4.30
N ILE A 12 -10.09 -8.33 -4.23
CA ILE A 12 -11.14 -9.28 -3.89
C ILE A 12 -11.19 -10.43 -4.91
N ALA A 13 -11.13 -10.12 -6.21
CA ALA A 13 -11.13 -11.14 -7.27
C ALA A 13 -9.93 -12.10 -7.16
N ASN A 14 -8.75 -11.60 -6.76
CA ASN A 14 -7.53 -12.41 -6.68
C ASN A 14 -7.40 -13.20 -5.37
N THR A 15 -7.97 -12.70 -4.26
CA THR A 15 -7.77 -13.29 -2.92
C THR A 15 -9.02 -13.92 -2.33
N GLY A 16 -10.18 -13.70 -2.95
CA GLY A 16 -11.48 -14.14 -2.42
C GLY A 16 -11.95 -13.34 -1.20
N GLN A 17 -11.18 -12.39 -0.70
CA GLN A 17 -11.50 -11.62 0.51
C GLN A 17 -11.19 -10.13 0.32
N GLY A 18 -12.03 -9.29 0.93
CA GLY A 18 -11.77 -7.85 1.01
C GLY A 18 -10.65 -7.52 2.02
N PRO A 19 -9.77 -6.56 1.71
CA PRO A 19 -8.75 -6.12 2.65
C PRO A 19 -9.41 -5.36 3.82
N LYS A 20 -8.90 -5.55 5.05
CA LYS A 20 -9.38 -4.78 6.21
C LYS A 20 -8.96 -3.31 6.17
N THR A 21 -7.83 -3.02 5.54
CA THR A 21 -7.21 -1.69 5.52
C THR A 21 -6.65 -1.38 4.14
N PHE A 22 -6.90 -0.17 3.64
CA PHE A 22 -6.35 0.36 2.40
C PHE A 22 -5.34 1.46 2.73
N ILE A 23 -4.06 1.23 2.42
CA ILE A 23 -2.97 2.18 2.68
C ILE A 23 -2.46 2.70 1.34
N ALA A 24 -2.50 4.02 1.12
CA ALA A 24 -2.07 4.61 -0.15
C ALA A 24 -1.37 5.96 0.04
N ASP A 25 -0.62 6.36 -0.97
CA ASP A 25 0.01 7.67 -1.03
C ASP A 25 -0.97 8.79 -1.43
N ALA A 26 -0.46 10.03 -1.50
CA ALA A 26 -1.28 11.20 -1.80
C ALA A 26 -1.85 11.20 -3.24
N GLY A 27 -1.32 10.39 -4.15
CA GLY A 27 -1.86 10.23 -5.50
C GLY A 27 -3.24 9.57 -5.54
N TYR A 28 -3.59 8.84 -4.48
CA TYR A 28 -4.91 8.22 -4.30
C TYR A 28 -5.90 9.07 -3.50
N TRP A 29 -5.48 10.26 -3.06
CA TRP A 29 -6.36 11.09 -2.26
C TRP A 29 -7.51 11.64 -3.10
N SER A 30 -8.72 11.25 -2.77
CA SER A 30 -9.99 11.88 -3.16
C SER A 30 -11.07 11.45 -2.17
N GLU A 31 -12.09 12.28 -2.00
CA GLU A 31 -13.26 11.94 -1.17
C GLU A 31 -14.00 10.72 -1.71
N ASP A 32 -14.08 10.60 -3.05
CA ASP A 32 -14.67 9.43 -3.71
C ASP A 32 -13.93 8.14 -3.37
N ASN A 33 -12.59 8.14 -3.38
CA ASN A 33 -11.81 6.96 -3.01
C ASN A 33 -12.02 6.59 -1.54
N VAL A 34 -12.12 7.57 -0.64
CA VAL A 34 -12.44 7.33 0.78
C VAL A 34 -13.84 6.75 0.92
N ALA A 35 -14.84 7.32 0.24
CA ALA A 35 -16.21 6.82 0.25
C ALA A 35 -16.32 5.40 -0.31
N GLN A 36 -15.59 5.07 -1.38
CA GLN A 36 -15.54 3.71 -1.93
C GLN A 36 -14.93 2.70 -0.95
N CYS A 37 -13.87 3.08 -0.23
CA CYS A 37 -13.31 2.22 0.82
C CYS A 37 -14.35 1.93 1.91
N HIS A 38 -15.02 2.96 2.42
CA HIS A 38 -16.06 2.80 3.44
C HIS A 38 -17.25 1.96 2.96
N LYS A 39 -17.68 2.13 1.70
CA LYS A 39 -18.74 1.31 1.09
C LYS A 39 -18.41 -0.19 1.09
N GLN A 40 -17.14 -0.55 0.97
CA GLN A 40 -16.67 -1.93 0.97
C GLN A 40 -16.21 -2.42 2.36
N GLY A 41 -16.48 -1.66 3.42
CA GLY A 41 -16.06 -2.00 4.78
C GLY A 41 -14.55 -1.95 5.02
N VAL A 42 -13.81 -1.24 4.15
CA VAL A 42 -12.36 -1.12 4.20
C VAL A 42 -11.96 0.17 4.90
N ASP A 43 -11.04 0.10 5.84
CA ASP A 43 -10.53 1.26 6.58
C ASP A 43 -9.42 2.00 5.81
N PRO A 44 -9.69 3.20 5.22
CA PRO A 44 -8.71 3.90 4.40
C PRO A 44 -7.67 4.66 5.25
N HIS A 45 -6.41 4.57 4.83
CA HIS A 45 -5.27 5.32 5.35
C HIS A 45 -4.52 5.96 4.17
N ILE A 46 -5.04 7.05 3.64
CA ILE A 46 -4.54 7.71 2.42
C ILE A 46 -3.87 9.02 2.80
N ALA A 47 -2.62 9.22 2.38
CA ALA A 47 -1.92 10.49 2.62
C ALA A 47 -2.66 11.66 1.97
N THR A 48 -2.82 12.76 2.70
CA THR A 48 -3.55 13.96 2.24
C THR A 48 -2.65 15.04 1.63
N GLY A 49 -1.34 14.77 1.55
CA GLY A 49 -0.34 15.68 1.00
C GLY A 49 1.07 15.14 1.12
N ARG A 50 2.04 15.84 0.52
CA ARG A 50 3.47 15.51 0.63
C ARG A 50 3.99 15.83 2.03
N GLN A 51 4.62 14.86 2.68
CA GLN A 51 5.45 15.09 3.86
C GLN A 51 6.89 15.40 3.43
N LYS A 52 7.51 16.39 4.06
CA LYS A 52 8.95 16.62 3.90
C LYS A 52 9.73 15.44 4.51
N HIS A 53 10.75 14.97 3.81
CA HIS A 53 11.62 13.92 4.31
C HIS A 53 12.28 14.36 5.63
N GLY A 54 12.31 13.47 6.63
CA GLY A 54 13.00 13.74 7.90
C GLY A 54 12.21 14.55 8.94
N GLN A 55 11.04 15.07 8.61
CA GLN A 55 10.21 15.83 9.57
C GLN A 55 8.84 15.13 9.76
N PRO A 56 8.70 14.22 10.73
CA PRO A 56 7.39 13.72 11.07
C PRO A 56 6.53 14.89 11.58
N PRO A 57 5.31 15.05 11.05
CA PRO A 57 4.45 16.13 11.51
C PRO A 57 4.16 15.99 13.00
N PRO A 58 4.03 17.09 13.74
CA PRO A 58 3.72 17.04 15.15
C PRO A 58 2.37 16.31 15.38
N PRO A 59 2.25 15.51 16.46
CA PRO A 59 1.01 14.82 16.76
C PRO A 59 -0.12 15.83 17.00
N ILE A 60 -1.29 15.52 16.47
CA ILE A 60 -2.49 16.35 16.73
C ILE A 60 -3.09 15.92 18.06
N ARG A 61 -3.21 16.86 19.00
CA ARG A 61 -3.86 16.68 20.30
C ARG A 61 -5.20 17.43 20.31
N GLY A 62 -6.09 17.02 21.21
CA GLY A 62 -7.37 17.66 21.44
C GLY A 62 -8.56 17.05 20.67
N PRO A 63 -9.80 17.48 20.99
CA PRO A 63 -11.03 16.98 20.41
C PRO A 63 -11.12 17.29 18.91
N LEU A 64 -12.00 16.56 18.21
CA LEU A 64 -12.26 16.79 16.79
C LEU A 64 -13.02 18.10 16.60
N PRO A 65 -12.56 19.04 15.75
CA PRO A 65 -13.33 20.23 15.42
C PRO A 65 -14.70 19.87 14.82
N ARG A 66 -15.75 20.62 15.15
CA ARG A 66 -17.12 20.34 14.68
C ARG A 66 -17.27 20.42 13.17
N ASN A 67 -16.55 21.33 12.51
CA ASN A 67 -16.62 21.59 11.06
C ASN A 67 -15.37 21.11 10.33
N ILE A 68 -14.90 19.88 10.60
CA ILE A 68 -13.74 19.32 9.91
C ILE A 68 -14.16 18.60 8.64
N ASP A 69 -13.51 18.92 7.51
CA ASP A 69 -13.70 18.24 6.23
C ASP A 69 -13.10 16.81 6.22
N GLU A 70 -13.42 16.01 5.22
CA GLU A 70 -12.91 14.64 5.08
C GLU A 70 -11.38 14.58 5.00
N LYS A 71 -10.77 15.58 4.37
CA LYS A 71 -9.32 15.70 4.29
C LYS A 71 -8.69 15.92 5.67
N GLY A 72 -9.28 16.79 6.47
CA GLY A 72 -8.85 17.04 7.85
C GLY A 72 -9.04 15.83 8.75
N LYS A 73 -10.16 15.10 8.61
CA LYS A 73 -10.39 13.84 9.34
C LYS A 73 -9.31 12.81 9.02
N MET A 74 -9.02 12.59 7.72
CA MET A 74 -7.98 11.68 7.28
C MET A 74 -6.59 12.13 7.76
N HIS A 75 -6.29 13.42 7.66
CA HIS A 75 -5.05 13.99 8.15
C HIS A 75 -4.85 13.74 9.66
N ARG A 76 -5.90 13.94 10.47
CA ARG A 76 -5.87 13.61 11.92
C ARG A 76 -5.72 12.13 12.18
N LYS A 77 -6.45 11.29 11.41
CA LYS A 77 -6.37 9.83 11.52
C LYS A 77 -4.95 9.34 11.33
N LEU A 78 -4.27 9.81 10.29
CA LEU A 78 -2.88 9.42 9.99
C LEU A 78 -1.85 9.92 11.02
N ARG A 79 -2.18 10.95 11.79
CA ARG A 79 -1.28 11.57 12.77
C ARG A 79 -1.46 11.05 14.20
N ASN A 80 -2.54 10.35 14.50
CA ASN A 80 -2.69 9.69 15.80
C ASN A 80 -1.72 8.47 15.88
N LYS A 81 -1.49 7.95 17.09
CA LYS A 81 -0.55 6.85 17.33
C LYS A 81 -0.87 5.64 16.45
N LYS A 82 -2.12 5.17 16.48
CA LYS A 82 -2.58 4.00 15.71
C LYS A 82 -2.47 4.22 14.19
N GLY A 83 -2.90 5.38 13.70
CA GLY A 83 -2.84 5.70 12.27
C GLY A 83 -1.40 5.80 11.75
N ARG A 84 -0.47 6.34 12.53
CA ARG A 84 0.96 6.36 12.18
C ARG A 84 1.53 4.94 12.10
N GLU A 85 1.22 4.08 13.06
CA GLU A 85 1.67 2.67 13.05
C GLU A 85 1.13 1.92 11.84
N VAL A 86 -0.15 2.09 11.53
CA VAL A 86 -0.77 1.48 10.35
C VAL A 86 -0.15 2.03 9.06
N TYR A 87 -0.01 3.35 8.94
CA TYR A 87 0.54 3.97 7.73
C TYR A 87 2.02 3.64 7.51
N ALA A 88 2.80 3.47 8.60
CA ALA A 88 4.20 3.08 8.55
C ALA A 88 4.41 1.69 7.89
N ARG A 89 3.41 0.80 7.94
CA ARG A 89 3.47 -0.52 7.28
C ARG A 89 3.70 -0.43 5.76
N ARG A 90 3.38 0.71 5.15
CA ARG A 90 3.70 0.96 3.73
C ARG A 90 5.18 0.75 3.43
N LYS A 91 6.05 1.23 4.31
CA LYS A 91 7.51 1.11 4.18
C LYS A 91 8.00 -0.33 4.24
N THR A 92 7.31 -1.19 4.99
CA THR A 92 7.71 -2.60 5.17
C THR A 92 7.04 -3.54 4.18
N ILE A 93 5.91 -3.16 3.60
CA ILE A 93 5.13 -4.03 2.69
C ILE A 93 5.42 -3.70 1.23
N ALA A 94 5.25 -2.44 0.82
CA ALA A 94 5.33 -2.05 -0.59
C ALA A 94 6.74 -1.64 -1.03
N GLU A 95 7.43 -0.82 -0.24
CA GLU A 95 8.74 -0.27 -0.62
C GLU A 95 9.82 -1.34 -0.82
N PRO A 96 9.94 -2.39 0.03
CA PRO A 96 10.94 -3.44 -0.16
C PRO A 96 10.76 -4.23 -1.45
N VAL A 97 9.51 -4.44 -1.90
CA VAL A 97 9.23 -5.15 -3.16
C VAL A 97 9.80 -4.35 -4.34
N PHE A 98 9.52 -3.05 -4.39
CA PHE A 98 10.04 -2.18 -5.44
C PHE A 98 11.56 -1.99 -5.35
N GLY A 99 12.10 -1.81 -4.14
CA GLY A 99 13.54 -1.72 -3.90
C GLY A 99 14.26 -2.98 -4.39
N GLN A 100 13.80 -4.16 -3.98
CA GLN A 100 14.38 -5.43 -4.41
C GLN A 100 14.27 -5.64 -5.92
N THR A 101 13.14 -5.29 -6.53
CA THR A 101 12.96 -5.43 -7.97
C THR A 101 13.88 -4.51 -8.76
N LYS A 102 14.02 -3.25 -8.32
CA LYS A 102 14.87 -2.26 -8.99
C LYS A 102 16.37 -2.47 -8.77
N GLU A 103 16.77 -2.66 -7.51
CA GLU A 103 18.20 -2.67 -7.14
C GLU A 103 18.82 -4.06 -7.23
N CYS A 104 18.14 -5.10 -6.70
CA CYS A 104 18.69 -6.44 -6.69
C CYS A 104 18.49 -7.20 -8.00
N ARG A 105 17.45 -6.83 -8.78
CA ARG A 105 17.11 -7.53 -10.04
C ARG A 105 17.23 -6.66 -11.28
N GLY A 106 17.59 -5.39 -11.14
CA GLY A 106 17.90 -4.49 -12.26
C GLY A 106 16.69 -4.02 -13.08
N LEU A 107 15.44 -4.19 -12.61
CA LEU A 107 14.26 -3.66 -13.32
C LEU A 107 14.17 -2.15 -13.14
N ARG A 108 15.00 -1.40 -13.84
CA ARG A 108 14.97 0.06 -13.81
C ARG A 108 14.08 0.65 -14.90
N ARG A 109 13.79 -0.13 -15.94
CA ARG A 109 12.89 0.23 -17.06
C ARG A 109 12.28 -1.01 -17.65
N PHE A 110 11.09 -0.90 -18.21
CA PHE A 110 10.50 -1.95 -19.01
C PHE A 110 11.21 -2.05 -20.36
N LEU A 111 11.42 -3.25 -20.82
CA LEU A 111 12.05 -3.56 -22.12
C LEU A 111 11.03 -3.57 -23.24
N LEU A 112 9.79 -3.97 -22.93
CA LEU A 112 8.70 -4.06 -23.89
C LEU A 112 7.93 -2.73 -23.96
N ARG A 113 7.24 -2.50 -25.07
CA ARG A 113 6.44 -1.30 -25.31
C ARG A 113 4.98 -1.67 -25.53
N GLY A 114 4.09 -0.77 -25.15
CA GLY A 114 2.63 -0.98 -25.16
C GLY A 114 2.12 -1.57 -23.86
N LEU A 115 0.92 -1.16 -23.46
CA LEU A 115 0.36 -1.46 -22.13
C LEU A 115 0.23 -2.96 -21.86
N GLU A 116 -0.19 -3.73 -22.86
CA GLU A 116 -0.36 -5.18 -22.76
C GLU A 116 0.97 -5.88 -22.47
N LYS A 117 2.00 -5.58 -23.30
CA LYS A 117 3.33 -6.19 -23.16
C LYS A 117 4.02 -5.78 -21.85
N VAL A 118 3.90 -4.51 -21.45
CA VAL A 118 4.42 -4.02 -20.18
C VAL A 118 3.71 -4.69 -18.99
N ASN A 119 2.41 -4.92 -19.07
CA ASN A 119 1.68 -5.67 -18.04
C ASN A 119 2.16 -7.14 -17.97
N GLY A 120 2.42 -7.78 -19.09
CA GLY A 120 3.00 -9.12 -19.14
C GLY A 120 4.40 -9.16 -18.51
N GLU A 121 5.26 -8.23 -18.88
CA GLU A 121 6.60 -8.09 -18.27
C GLU A 121 6.52 -7.88 -16.77
N TRP A 122 5.65 -6.99 -16.29
CA TRP A 122 5.42 -6.78 -14.87
C TRP A 122 4.88 -8.02 -14.15
N ALA A 123 3.99 -8.78 -14.80
CA ALA A 123 3.46 -10.04 -14.25
C ALA A 123 4.57 -11.08 -14.04
N LEU A 124 5.51 -11.23 -14.99
CA LEU A 124 6.67 -12.11 -14.86
C LEU A 124 7.59 -11.69 -13.71
N TRP A 125 7.86 -10.40 -13.56
CA TRP A 125 8.66 -9.88 -12.45
C TRP A 125 7.98 -10.15 -11.10
N SER A 126 6.67 -9.94 -11.02
CA SER A 126 5.87 -10.20 -9.82
C SER A 126 5.84 -11.69 -9.48
N LEU A 127 5.67 -12.56 -10.46
CA LEU A 127 5.71 -14.01 -10.29
C LEU A 127 7.07 -14.46 -9.74
N THR A 128 8.16 -14.00 -10.32
CA THR A 128 9.52 -14.33 -9.87
C THR A 128 9.76 -13.86 -8.42
N HIS A 129 9.25 -12.68 -8.05
CA HIS A 129 9.32 -12.20 -6.68
C HIS A 129 8.56 -13.12 -5.72
N ASN A 130 7.35 -13.52 -6.08
CA ASN A 130 6.50 -14.38 -5.26
C ASN A 130 7.08 -15.79 -5.10
N ILE A 131 7.63 -16.38 -6.16
CA ILE A 131 8.32 -17.69 -6.11
C ILE A 131 9.49 -17.65 -5.12
N ASN A 132 10.34 -16.61 -5.20
CA ASN A 132 11.45 -16.47 -4.26
C ASN A 132 10.99 -16.29 -2.81
N LYS A 133 9.88 -15.58 -2.59
CA LYS A 133 9.31 -15.41 -1.27
C LYS A 133 8.80 -16.74 -0.70
N LEU A 134 8.10 -17.53 -1.52
CA LEU A 134 7.65 -18.87 -1.15
C LEU A 134 8.80 -19.82 -0.85
N PHE A 135 9.85 -19.79 -1.68
CA PHE A 135 11.03 -20.61 -1.48
C PHE A 135 11.73 -20.29 -0.14
N ARG A 136 11.94 -19.01 0.16
CA ARG A 136 12.52 -18.58 1.44
C ARG A 136 11.65 -18.98 2.62
N PHE A 137 10.35 -18.78 2.53
CA PHE A 137 9.41 -19.19 3.57
C PHE A 137 9.47 -20.70 3.85
N ARG A 138 9.49 -21.55 2.82
CA ARG A 138 9.62 -23.00 2.97
C ARG A 138 10.97 -23.37 3.61
N ARG A 139 12.06 -22.79 3.15
CA ARG A 139 13.39 -23.04 3.72
C ARG A 139 13.44 -22.70 5.21
N ASP A 140 12.88 -21.57 5.61
CA ASP A 140 12.89 -21.12 7.00
C ASP A 140 11.99 -22.03 7.89
N GLN A 141 10.89 -22.55 7.36
CA GLN A 141 10.03 -23.55 8.04
C GLN A 141 10.79 -24.87 8.25
N VAL A 142 11.51 -25.35 7.26
CA VAL A 142 12.32 -26.58 7.37
C VAL A 142 13.43 -26.41 8.40
N ALA A 143 14.13 -25.27 8.39
CA ALA A 143 15.18 -24.99 9.35
C ALA A 143 14.67 -24.95 10.81
N MET A 144 13.46 -24.42 11.03
CA MET A 144 12.82 -24.41 12.36
C MET A 144 12.33 -25.80 12.81
N ALA A 145 12.03 -26.70 11.88
CA ALA A 145 11.56 -28.06 12.21
C ALA A 145 12.70 -29.05 12.47
N THR A 146 13.93 -28.71 12.08
CA THR A 146 15.12 -29.59 12.19
C THR A 146 16.13 -29.14 13.24
N GLY A 147 15.92 -28.01 13.92
CA GLY A 147 16.74 -27.51 15.03
C GLY A 147 16.04 -27.61 16.36
#